data_02965983188369d105e1b9fdf9df415e
#
_entry.id   02965983188369d105e1b9fdf9df415e
#
_cell.length_a   1.000
_cell.length_b   1.000
_cell.length_c   1.000
_cell.angle_alpha   90.00
_cell.angle_beta   90.00
_cell.angle_gamma   90.00
#
_symmetry.space_group_name_H-M   'P 1'
#
loop_
_entity.id
_entity.type
_entity.pdbx_description
1 polymer ?
#
loop_
_entity_poly.entity_id
_entity_poly.type
_entity_poly.pdbx_seq_one_letter_code
_entity_poly.pdbx_strand_id
1 'polypeptide(L)'
;MAGKKQPNAVDEFMKLIKKKNPHEPEFHQAVLEVAETLIPWLEENPKYKNAKILERIAEPDRVIMFRVTWIDDKGEFQVNRGFRIQMNNAIGPYKGGLRFHPTVYLGILKFLAFEQVFKNSLTGLPMGGGKGGSDFDPKGKSDNEVMKFCQSFMTELCRHIGADTDVPAGDIGVGGREIGFLYGQYKRMRNKFTGVLTGKSVDFGGSLIRPEATGYGCVYFVEEMLATRKDKIKGKTVVISGSGNVAQYAAEKVMKLGGKVVTLSDSDGYIYDPHGVNEEKLQFVMELKNERRGRIKEYADKYACEYIARKTPWSVKCDIALPCATQNELNEEDAKKLTRNGCIAVAEGANMPSTIEAVNWFIRKGILYAPGKASNAGGVAVSGLEMSQNSLRMSWTREEVDARLKEIMRVIHQTCVKYGGDETGLVNYVKGANIGGFVKVADAMLAQGLV
;
A
#
# COMPACT_ATOMS: atom_id res chain seq x y z
N MET A 1 15.01 -45.12 7.51
CA MET A 1 13.94 -44.60 6.65
C MET A 1 13.43 -43.30 7.26
N ALA A 2 13.80 -42.18 6.69
CA ALA A 2 13.31 -40.87 7.17
C ALA A 2 11.81 -40.78 6.86
N GLY A 3 10.98 -40.71 7.90
CA GLY A 3 9.54 -40.57 7.77
C GLY A 3 9.23 -39.29 6.96
N LYS A 4 8.59 -39.47 5.82
CA LYS A 4 7.99 -38.31 5.08
C LYS A 4 7.00 -37.67 6.02
N LYS A 5 7.31 -36.44 6.53
CA LYS A 5 6.31 -35.57 7.17
C LYS A 5 5.12 -35.50 6.19
N GLN A 6 3.91 -35.85 6.63
CA GLN A 6 2.72 -35.55 5.84
C GLN A 6 2.72 -34.04 5.55
N PRO A 7 2.51 -33.62 4.29
CA PRO A 7 2.43 -32.19 3.96
C PRO A 7 1.31 -31.58 4.80
N ASN A 8 1.59 -30.42 5.40
CA ASN A 8 0.56 -29.69 6.13
C ASN A 8 -0.44 -29.06 5.13
N ALA A 9 -1.60 -28.64 5.58
CA ALA A 9 -2.65 -28.09 4.71
C ALA A 9 -2.19 -26.84 3.93
N VAL A 10 -1.25 -26.07 4.49
CA VAL A 10 -0.62 -24.90 3.81
C VAL A 10 0.23 -25.38 2.63
N ASP A 11 1.04 -26.44 2.81
CA ASP A 11 1.90 -26.97 1.75
C ASP A 11 1.06 -27.52 0.59
N GLU A 12 -0.04 -28.20 0.88
CA GLU A 12 -0.97 -28.74 -0.14
C GLU A 12 -1.63 -27.60 -0.93
N PHE A 13 -2.13 -26.58 -0.24
CA PHE A 13 -2.69 -25.39 -0.87
C PHE A 13 -1.66 -24.68 -1.75
N MET A 14 -0.46 -24.42 -1.24
CA MET A 14 0.61 -23.77 -1.99
C MET A 14 1.10 -24.58 -3.19
N LYS A 15 1.07 -25.92 -3.12
CA LYS A 15 1.35 -26.78 -4.28
C LYS A 15 0.34 -26.56 -5.41
N LEU A 16 -0.94 -26.38 -5.07
CA LEU A 16 -1.99 -26.05 -6.04
C LEU A 16 -1.75 -24.67 -6.67
N ILE A 17 -1.48 -23.66 -5.84
CA ILE A 17 -1.21 -22.29 -6.30
C ILE A 17 -0.01 -22.25 -7.24
N LYS A 18 1.12 -22.87 -6.86
CA LYS A 18 2.34 -22.89 -7.68
C LYS A 18 2.13 -23.63 -9.01
N LYS A 19 1.33 -24.71 -9.01
CA LYS A 19 1.00 -25.46 -10.23
C LYS A 19 0.21 -24.61 -11.23
N LYS A 20 -0.75 -23.81 -10.75
CA LYS A 20 -1.59 -22.95 -11.59
C LYS A 20 -0.87 -21.67 -12.07
N ASN A 21 0.11 -21.22 -11.32
CA ASN A 21 0.78 -19.93 -11.52
C ASN A 21 2.31 -20.14 -11.62
N PRO A 22 2.80 -20.86 -12.65
CA PRO A 22 4.23 -21.09 -12.80
C PRO A 22 4.95 -19.74 -13.03
N HIS A 23 6.16 -19.62 -12.47
CA HIS A 23 7.04 -18.45 -12.66
C HIS A 23 6.51 -17.11 -12.09
N GLU A 24 5.66 -17.17 -11.04
CA GLU A 24 5.14 -15.97 -10.37
C GLU A 24 5.56 -15.93 -8.88
N PRO A 25 6.86 -15.79 -8.56
CA PRO A 25 7.37 -15.93 -7.19
C PRO A 25 6.79 -14.91 -6.20
N GLU A 26 6.56 -13.67 -6.61
CA GLU A 26 5.98 -12.63 -5.74
C GLU A 26 4.52 -12.94 -5.40
N PHE A 27 3.76 -13.48 -6.36
CA PHE A 27 2.40 -13.94 -6.09
C PHE A 27 2.39 -15.14 -5.14
N HIS A 28 3.31 -16.09 -5.32
CA HIS A 28 3.44 -17.23 -4.39
C HIS A 28 3.75 -16.78 -2.98
N GLN A 29 4.64 -15.79 -2.82
CA GLN A 29 5.02 -15.25 -1.51
C GLN A 29 3.83 -14.59 -0.80
N ALA A 30 3.07 -13.75 -1.52
CA ALA A 30 1.91 -13.06 -0.96
C ALA A 30 0.79 -14.03 -0.55
N VAL A 31 0.54 -15.04 -1.38
CA VAL A 31 -0.47 -16.07 -1.06
C VAL A 31 -0.02 -16.92 0.14
N LEU A 32 1.27 -17.25 0.24
CA LEU A 32 1.82 -18.00 1.38
C LEU A 32 1.65 -17.23 2.69
N GLU A 33 2.01 -15.96 2.74
CA GLU A 33 1.86 -15.12 3.94
C GLU A 33 0.43 -15.11 4.48
N VAL A 34 -0.54 -15.02 3.56
CA VAL A 34 -1.96 -15.06 3.92
C VAL A 34 -2.39 -16.47 4.32
N ALA A 35 -1.95 -17.50 3.60
CA ALA A 35 -2.30 -18.90 3.85
C ALA A 35 -1.81 -19.41 5.23
N GLU A 36 -0.62 -19.01 5.66
CA GLU A 36 -0.05 -19.36 6.97
C GLU A 36 -0.94 -18.90 8.14
N THR A 37 -1.65 -17.82 7.98
CA THR A 37 -2.58 -17.29 9.00
C THR A 37 -4.01 -17.77 8.80
N LEU A 38 -4.48 -17.86 7.57
CA LEU A 38 -5.89 -18.19 7.28
C LEU A 38 -6.18 -19.69 7.32
N ILE A 39 -5.31 -20.55 6.84
CA ILE A 39 -5.61 -21.99 6.77
C ILE A 39 -5.86 -22.60 8.15
N PRO A 40 -5.04 -22.33 9.20
CA PRO A 40 -5.38 -22.79 10.54
C PRO A 40 -6.71 -22.26 11.04
N TRP A 41 -7.03 -21.01 10.76
CA TRP A 41 -8.30 -20.40 11.16
C TRP A 41 -9.50 -20.99 10.39
N LEU A 42 -9.33 -21.34 9.12
CA LEU A 42 -10.36 -21.97 8.29
C LEU A 42 -10.74 -23.38 8.78
N GLU A 43 -9.81 -24.11 9.41
CA GLU A 43 -10.11 -25.40 10.03
C GLU A 43 -11.18 -25.26 11.15
N GLU A 44 -11.16 -24.15 11.86
CA GLU A 44 -12.13 -23.80 12.90
C GLU A 44 -13.40 -23.13 12.32
N ASN A 45 -13.40 -22.77 11.03
CA ASN A 45 -14.47 -22.05 10.35
C ASN A 45 -14.93 -22.75 9.06
N PRO A 46 -15.54 -23.95 9.16
CA PRO A 46 -15.80 -24.83 8.03
C PRO A 46 -16.71 -24.22 6.95
N LYS A 47 -17.54 -23.24 7.27
CA LYS A 47 -18.41 -22.58 6.27
C LYS A 47 -17.61 -21.96 5.13
N TYR A 48 -16.45 -21.35 5.43
CA TYR A 48 -15.59 -20.73 4.42
C TYR A 48 -14.70 -21.77 3.73
N LYS A 49 -14.20 -22.75 4.50
CA LYS A 49 -13.37 -23.83 3.97
C LYS A 49 -14.13 -24.67 2.94
N ASN A 50 -15.35 -25.11 3.27
CA ASN A 50 -16.16 -25.95 2.40
C ASN A 50 -16.59 -25.24 1.11
N ALA A 51 -16.77 -23.90 1.18
CA ALA A 51 -17.04 -23.07 0.01
C ALA A 51 -15.79 -22.68 -0.79
N LYS A 52 -14.59 -23.16 -0.39
CA LYS A 52 -13.30 -22.89 -1.04
C LYS A 52 -13.04 -21.39 -1.27
N ILE A 53 -13.39 -20.58 -0.27
CA ILE A 53 -13.33 -19.11 -0.44
C ILE A 53 -11.89 -18.63 -0.67
N LEU A 54 -10.90 -19.18 0.04
CA LEU A 54 -9.51 -18.79 -0.13
C LEU A 54 -8.99 -19.12 -1.53
N GLU A 55 -9.32 -20.30 -2.05
CA GLU A 55 -8.97 -20.72 -3.41
C GLU A 55 -9.61 -19.80 -4.46
N ARG A 56 -10.87 -19.37 -4.24
CA ARG A 56 -11.58 -18.46 -5.14
C ARG A 56 -10.99 -17.05 -5.10
N ILE A 57 -10.61 -16.54 -3.92
CA ILE A 57 -9.95 -15.23 -3.80
C ILE A 57 -8.54 -15.24 -4.42
N ALA A 58 -7.85 -16.38 -4.39
CA ALA A 58 -6.53 -16.52 -4.99
C ALA A 58 -6.56 -16.62 -6.54
N GLU A 59 -7.73 -16.81 -7.13
CA GLU A 59 -7.93 -16.83 -8.58
C GLU A 59 -8.57 -15.51 -9.02
N PRO A 60 -7.96 -14.72 -9.94
CA PRO A 60 -8.58 -13.47 -10.41
C PRO A 60 -9.86 -13.74 -11.20
N ASP A 61 -10.88 -12.88 -11.03
CA ASP A 61 -12.08 -12.92 -11.84
C ASP A 61 -11.75 -12.73 -13.33
N ARG A 62 -10.80 -11.83 -13.63
CA ARG A 62 -10.33 -11.58 -15.02
C ARG A 62 -8.90 -11.06 -15.04
N VAL A 63 -8.16 -11.48 -16.06
CA VAL A 63 -6.87 -10.91 -16.46
C VAL A 63 -7.02 -10.33 -17.86
N ILE A 64 -6.80 -9.04 -17.99
CA ILE A 64 -6.85 -8.32 -19.24
C ILE A 64 -5.44 -7.92 -19.61
N MET A 65 -4.97 -8.36 -20.78
CA MET A 65 -3.65 -8.02 -21.32
C MET A 65 -3.83 -7.46 -22.74
N PHE A 66 -3.17 -6.36 -23.02
CA PHE A 66 -3.27 -5.68 -24.32
C PHE A 66 -1.96 -5.05 -24.74
N ARG A 67 -1.80 -4.84 -26.03
CA ARG A 67 -0.68 -4.13 -26.63
C ARG A 67 -0.93 -2.62 -26.55
N VAL A 68 0.12 -1.86 -26.17
CA VAL A 68 0.12 -0.40 -26.16
C VAL A 68 1.17 0.08 -27.15
N THR A 69 0.73 0.70 -28.26
CA THR A 69 1.61 1.26 -29.28
C THR A 69 1.55 2.79 -29.23
N TRP A 70 2.72 3.42 -29.28
CA TRP A 70 2.82 4.88 -29.25
C TRP A 70 4.05 5.35 -30.03
N ILE A 71 4.17 6.65 -30.26
CA ILE A 71 5.29 7.26 -31.00
C ILE A 71 6.05 8.19 -30.04
N ASP A 72 7.34 8.00 -29.93
CA ASP A 72 8.21 8.86 -29.11
C ASP A 72 8.48 10.22 -29.79
N ASP A 73 9.26 11.07 -29.12
CA ASP A 73 9.56 12.41 -29.62
C ASP A 73 10.54 12.40 -30.82
N LYS A 74 11.18 11.27 -31.10
CA LYS A 74 12.00 11.07 -32.30
C LYS A 74 11.19 10.58 -33.50
N GLY A 75 9.92 10.27 -33.30
CA GLY A 75 9.05 9.69 -34.32
C GLY A 75 9.16 8.18 -34.46
N GLU A 76 9.81 7.50 -33.50
CA GLU A 76 9.98 6.05 -33.52
C GLU A 76 8.77 5.34 -32.89
N PHE A 77 8.38 4.20 -33.47
CA PHE A 77 7.30 3.37 -32.93
C PHE A 77 7.76 2.59 -31.71
N GLN A 78 7.02 2.72 -30.64
CA GLN A 78 7.23 2.03 -29.38
C GLN A 78 6.10 1.03 -29.12
N VAL A 79 6.42 -0.11 -28.48
CA VAL A 79 5.47 -1.16 -28.15
C VAL A 79 5.66 -1.59 -26.70
N ASN A 80 4.61 -1.43 -25.91
CA ASN A 80 4.57 -1.87 -24.52
C ASN A 80 3.41 -2.84 -24.31
N ARG A 81 3.40 -3.48 -23.15
CA ARG A 81 2.36 -4.39 -22.72
C ARG A 81 1.55 -3.74 -21.60
N GLY A 82 0.24 -3.67 -21.76
CA GLY A 82 -0.69 -3.19 -20.74
C GLY A 82 -1.42 -4.34 -20.06
N PHE A 83 -1.74 -4.17 -18.77
CA PHE A 83 -2.44 -5.15 -17.95
C PHE A 83 -3.49 -4.52 -17.06
N ARG A 84 -4.59 -5.25 -16.80
CA ARG A 84 -5.51 -5.02 -15.69
C ARG A 84 -5.93 -6.36 -15.11
N ILE A 85 -5.72 -6.52 -13.81
CA ILE A 85 -6.14 -7.67 -13.03
C ILE A 85 -7.36 -7.26 -12.22
N GLN A 86 -8.50 -7.85 -12.53
CA GLN A 86 -9.74 -7.75 -11.79
C GLN A 86 -9.79 -8.95 -10.86
N MET A 87 -9.40 -8.75 -9.59
CA MET A 87 -9.16 -9.86 -8.68
C MET A 87 -10.41 -10.35 -8.00
N ASN A 88 -11.19 -9.45 -7.42
CA ASN A 88 -12.43 -9.77 -6.71
C ASN A 88 -13.29 -8.52 -6.55
N ASN A 89 -14.59 -8.61 -6.82
CA ASN A 89 -15.54 -7.51 -6.70
C ASN A 89 -16.72 -7.81 -5.76
N ALA A 90 -16.60 -8.80 -4.89
CA ALA A 90 -17.69 -9.21 -4.00
C ALA A 90 -18.20 -8.09 -3.08
N ILE A 91 -17.36 -7.10 -2.73
CA ILE A 91 -17.72 -6.00 -1.84
C ILE A 91 -17.79 -4.62 -2.53
N GLY A 92 -17.62 -4.57 -3.83
CA GLY A 92 -17.70 -3.32 -4.61
C GLY A 92 -16.86 -3.38 -5.88
N PRO A 93 -16.81 -2.30 -6.69
CA PRO A 93 -16.03 -2.23 -7.91
C PRO A 93 -14.58 -2.62 -7.69
N TYR A 94 -13.94 -3.28 -8.66
CA TYR A 94 -12.50 -3.53 -8.59
C TYR A 94 -11.75 -2.21 -8.35
N LYS A 95 -10.81 -2.21 -7.41
CA LYS A 95 -10.08 -1.00 -7.01
C LYS A 95 -8.61 -1.29 -6.78
N GLY A 96 -7.76 -0.49 -7.38
CA GLY A 96 -6.31 -0.55 -7.17
C GLY A 96 -5.52 0.19 -8.23
N GLY A 97 -4.25 0.48 -7.94
CA GLY A 97 -3.39 1.35 -8.73
C GLY A 97 -2.98 0.77 -10.09
N LEU A 98 -2.50 1.67 -10.95
CA LEU A 98 -1.75 1.35 -12.17
C LEU A 98 -0.28 1.62 -11.89
N ARG A 99 0.61 0.68 -12.23
CA ARG A 99 2.06 0.82 -12.10
C ARG A 99 2.71 0.90 -13.46
N PHE A 100 3.50 1.95 -13.72
CA PHE A 100 4.33 2.04 -14.93
C PHE A 100 5.80 1.91 -14.52
N HIS A 101 6.36 0.74 -14.82
CA HIS A 101 7.75 0.42 -14.48
C HIS A 101 8.25 -0.74 -15.34
N PRO A 102 9.52 -0.76 -15.78
CA PRO A 102 10.09 -1.83 -16.62
C PRO A 102 9.96 -3.24 -16.05
N THR A 103 9.89 -3.37 -14.73
CA THR A 103 9.75 -4.67 -14.05
C THR A 103 8.33 -5.21 -14.02
N VAL A 104 7.35 -4.49 -14.55
CA VAL A 104 5.94 -4.92 -14.51
C VAL A 104 5.73 -6.12 -15.43
N TYR A 105 5.23 -7.20 -14.83
CA TYR A 105 4.73 -8.38 -15.49
C TYR A 105 3.54 -8.97 -14.71
N LEU A 106 2.90 -10.00 -15.25
CA LEU A 106 1.65 -10.55 -14.70
C LEU A 106 1.76 -10.94 -13.23
N GLY A 107 2.83 -11.65 -12.83
CA GLY A 107 3.00 -12.13 -11.45
C GLY A 107 3.06 -11.00 -10.41
N ILE A 108 3.78 -9.91 -10.70
CA ILE A 108 3.82 -8.72 -9.82
C ILE A 108 2.43 -8.10 -9.69
N LEU A 109 1.68 -8.00 -10.78
CA LEU A 109 0.35 -7.39 -10.73
C LEU A 109 -0.68 -8.27 -10.05
N LYS A 110 -0.60 -9.60 -10.20
CA LYS A 110 -1.44 -10.56 -9.46
C LYS A 110 -1.17 -10.51 -7.97
N PHE A 111 0.11 -10.50 -7.57
CA PHE A 111 0.51 -10.27 -6.17
C PHE A 111 -0.16 -9.03 -5.59
N LEU A 112 0.03 -7.90 -6.26
CA LEU A 112 -0.52 -6.62 -5.79
C LEU A 112 -2.05 -6.59 -5.80
N ALA A 113 -2.71 -7.25 -6.78
CA ALA A 113 -4.16 -7.34 -6.85
C ALA A 113 -4.74 -8.19 -5.72
N PHE A 114 -4.08 -9.32 -5.40
CA PHE A 114 -4.46 -10.20 -4.30
C PHE A 114 -4.38 -9.48 -2.96
N GLU A 115 -3.26 -8.83 -2.65
CA GLU A 115 -3.13 -8.03 -1.42
C GLU A 115 -4.15 -6.90 -1.34
N GLN A 116 -4.48 -6.30 -2.50
CA GLN A 116 -5.43 -5.20 -2.57
C GLN A 116 -6.84 -5.62 -2.13
N VAL A 117 -7.25 -6.89 -2.33
CA VAL A 117 -8.54 -7.41 -1.84
C VAL A 117 -8.64 -7.26 -0.32
N PHE A 118 -7.63 -7.70 0.41
CA PHE A 118 -7.59 -7.64 1.88
C PHE A 118 -7.48 -6.19 2.38
N LYS A 119 -6.61 -5.40 1.77
CA LYS A 119 -6.40 -3.99 2.12
C LYS A 119 -7.70 -3.18 1.98
N ASN A 120 -8.38 -3.31 0.84
CA ASN A 120 -9.62 -2.57 0.56
C ASN A 120 -10.74 -3.01 1.51
N SER A 121 -10.86 -4.30 1.75
CA SER A 121 -11.84 -4.86 2.69
C SER A 121 -11.70 -4.28 4.09
N LEU A 122 -10.48 -4.13 4.59
CA LEU A 122 -10.21 -3.56 5.92
C LEU A 122 -10.72 -2.13 6.06
N THR A 123 -10.75 -1.33 4.99
CA THR A 123 -11.25 0.05 5.05
C THR A 123 -12.75 0.16 5.38
N GLY A 124 -13.49 -0.94 5.25
CA GLY A 124 -14.94 -0.94 5.41
C GLY A 124 -15.71 -0.35 4.22
N LEU A 125 -15.03 0.33 3.30
CA LEU A 125 -15.62 0.96 2.12
C LEU A 125 -16.00 -0.07 1.04
N PRO A 126 -16.98 0.21 0.18
CA PRO A 126 -17.45 -0.71 -0.87
C PRO A 126 -16.47 -0.72 -2.07
N MET A 127 -15.34 -1.39 -1.90
CA MET A 127 -14.29 -1.51 -2.91
C MET A 127 -13.75 -2.94 -2.96
N GLY A 128 -13.80 -3.55 -4.13
CA GLY A 128 -13.13 -4.80 -4.43
C GLY A 128 -11.63 -4.65 -4.61
N GLY A 129 -10.96 -5.67 -5.12
CA GLY A 129 -9.51 -5.67 -5.38
C GLY A 129 -9.17 -5.77 -6.85
N GLY A 130 -8.23 -4.97 -7.29
CA GLY A 130 -7.68 -5.02 -8.64
C GLY A 130 -6.33 -4.32 -8.72
N LYS A 131 -5.59 -4.57 -9.80
CA LYS A 131 -4.30 -3.94 -10.08
C LYS A 131 -4.06 -3.90 -11.58
N GLY A 132 -3.29 -2.93 -12.03
CA GLY A 132 -2.90 -2.86 -13.43
C GLY A 132 -1.56 -2.18 -13.62
N GLY A 133 -1.18 -2.02 -14.87
CA GLY A 133 0.06 -1.33 -15.21
C GLY A 133 0.65 -1.73 -16.56
N SER A 134 1.87 -1.33 -16.76
CA SER A 134 2.64 -1.56 -17.98
C SER A 134 4.13 -1.63 -17.67
N ASP A 135 4.88 -2.31 -18.54
CA ASP A 135 6.34 -2.30 -18.60
C ASP A 135 6.93 -0.98 -19.13
N PHE A 136 6.09 0.03 -19.36
CA PHE A 136 6.52 1.37 -19.71
C PHE A 136 7.29 2.05 -18.58
N ASP A 137 8.42 2.67 -18.90
CA ASP A 137 9.21 3.48 -17.97
C ASP A 137 8.96 4.98 -18.23
N PRO A 138 8.23 5.69 -17.36
CA PRO A 138 8.02 7.13 -17.50
C PRO A 138 9.26 7.96 -17.15
N LYS A 139 10.30 7.35 -16.54
CA LYS A 139 11.48 8.06 -16.12
C LYS A 139 12.29 8.54 -17.32
N GLY A 140 12.58 9.83 -17.36
CA GLY A 140 13.33 10.46 -18.45
C GLY A 140 12.53 10.68 -19.74
N LYS A 141 11.21 10.40 -19.73
CA LYS A 141 10.31 10.69 -20.84
C LYS A 141 9.76 12.11 -20.75
N SER A 142 9.53 12.74 -21.90
CA SER A 142 8.87 14.04 -21.96
C SER A 142 7.39 13.93 -21.57
N ASP A 143 6.75 15.05 -21.21
CA ASP A 143 5.32 15.08 -20.94
C ASP A 143 4.48 14.67 -22.16
N ASN A 144 4.97 14.99 -23.37
CA ASN A 144 4.33 14.59 -24.63
C ASN A 144 4.39 13.07 -24.84
N GLU A 145 5.54 12.44 -24.60
CA GLU A 145 5.71 10.99 -24.68
C GLU A 145 4.80 10.27 -23.66
N VAL A 146 4.80 10.73 -22.39
CA VAL A 146 3.95 10.17 -21.33
C VAL A 146 2.46 10.35 -21.67
N MET A 147 2.07 11.50 -22.21
CA MET A 147 0.69 11.74 -22.63
C MET A 147 0.28 10.79 -23.76
N LYS A 148 1.09 10.64 -24.80
CA LYS A 148 0.82 9.72 -25.93
C LYS A 148 0.68 8.27 -25.44
N PHE A 149 1.59 7.84 -24.56
CA PHE A 149 1.51 6.52 -23.94
C PHE A 149 0.22 6.34 -23.15
N CYS A 150 -0.12 7.27 -22.24
CA CYS A 150 -1.33 7.22 -21.43
C CYS A 150 -2.60 7.17 -22.28
N GLN A 151 -2.65 7.95 -23.38
CA GLN A 151 -3.78 7.95 -24.31
C GLN A 151 -3.92 6.60 -25.00
N SER A 152 -2.84 6.02 -25.50
CA SER A 152 -2.85 4.69 -26.13
C SER A 152 -3.26 3.60 -25.12
N PHE A 153 -2.69 3.61 -23.93
CA PHE A 153 -3.01 2.68 -22.84
C PHE A 153 -4.51 2.75 -22.48
N MET A 154 -5.05 3.95 -22.31
CA MET A 154 -6.46 4.14 -21.96
C MET A 154 -7.42 3.79 -23.10
N THR A 155 -7.01 3.90 -24.35
CA THR A 155 -7.83 3.51 -25.50
C THR A 155 -8.25 2.04 -25.41
N GLU A 156 -7.37 1.17 -24.93
CA GLU A 156 -7.71 -0.23 -24.67
C GLU A 156 -8.40 -0.41 -23.32
N LEU A 157 -7.84 0.15 -22.26
CA LEU A 157 -8.34 -0.05 -20.91
C LEU A 157 -9.78 0.47 -20.69
N CYS A 158 -10.19 1.54 -21.37
CA CYS A 158 -11.50 2.16 -21.19
C CYS A 158 -12.69 1.23 -21.41
N ARG A 159 -12.50 0.12 -22.12
CA ARG A 159 -13.53 -0.91 -22.38
C ARG A 159 -13.87 -1.74 -21.15
N HIS A 160 -12.96 -1.76 -20.16
CA HIS A 160 -12.99 -2.69 -19.03
C HIS A 160 -13.16 -1.98 -17.69
N ILE A 161 -13.17 -0.66 -17.65
CA ILE A 161 -13.24 0.16 -16.43
C ILE A 161 -14.45 1.11 -16.43
N GLY A 162 -14.82 1.57 -15.26
CA GLY A 162 -15.93 2.50 -15.06
C GLY A 162 -16.15 2.75 -13.58
N ALA A 163 -16.93 3.79 -13.25
CA ALA A 163 -17.18 4.19 -11.86
C ALA A 163 -17.78 3.07 -11.01
N ASP A 164 -18.61 2.21 -11.60
CA ASP A 164 -19.33 1.13 -10.93
C ASP A 164 -18.77 -0.28 -11.25
N THR A 165 -17.71 -0.35 -12.07
CA THR A 165 -17.13 -1.62 -12.52
C THR A 165 -15.73 -1.81 -11.96
N ASP A 166 -14.84 -0.88 -12.30
CA ASP A 166 -13.42 -0.94 -11.97
C ASP A 166 -12.84 0.47 -11.96
N VAL A 167 -12.27 0.88 -10.83
CA VAL A 167 -11.76 2.24 -10.60
C VAL A 167 -10.26 2.20 -10.32
N PRO A 168 -9.42 2.35 -11.35
CA PRO A 168 -7.97 2.42 -11.16
C PRO A 168 -7.53 3.68 -10.39
N ALA A 169 -6.30 3.65 -9.89
CA ALA A 169 -5.64 4.75 -9.19
C ALA A 169 -4.17 4.88 -9.61
N GLY A 170 -3.43 5.81 -9.01
CA GLY A 170 -1.99 5.89 -9.16
C GLY A 170 -1.24 4.83 -8.34
N ASP A 171 -0.02 4.53 -8.76
CA ASP A 171 0.99 3.71 -8.09
C ASP A 171 2.37 4.13 -8.60
N ILE A 172 3.43 3.33 -8.44
CA ILE A 172 4.77 3.65 -8.97
C ILE A 172 4.70 4.03 -10.45
N GLY A 173 5.28 5.18 -10.81
CA GLY A 173 5.28 5.70 -12.18
C GLY A 173 3.96 6.26 -12.68
N VAL A 174 2.93 6.34 -11.82
CA VAL A 174 1.62 6.92 -12.15
C VAL A 174 1.21 7.89 -11.04
N GLY A 175 1.49 9.14 -11.24
CA GLY A 175 1.09 10.26 -10.37
C GLY A 175 -0.10 11.04 -10.91
N GLY A 176 -0.30 12.25 -10.37
CA GLY A 176 -1.40 13.13 -10.79
C GLY A 176 -1.36 13.50 -12.27
N ARG A 177 -0.16 13.66 -12.85
CA ARG A 177 0.04 13.94 -14.29
C ARG A 177 -0.52 12.78 -15.15
N GLU A 178 -0.08 11.56 -14.89
CA GLU A 178 -0.51 10.37 -15.61
C GLU A 178 -2.01 10.12 -15.43
N ILE A 179 -2.52 10.28 -14.22
CA ILE A 179 -3.97 10.18 -13.94
C ILE A 179 -4.75 11.21 -14.74
N GLY A 180 -4.23 12.43 -14.86
CA GLY A 180 -4.84 13.47 -15.70
C GLY A 180 -4.93 13.08 -17.17
N PHE A 181 -3.84 12.59 -17.76
CA PHE A 181 -3.81 12.13 -19.15
C PHE A 181 -4.72 10.92 -19.39
N LEU A 182 -4.71 9.96 -18.48
CA LEU A 182 -5.59 8.78 -18.54
C LEU A 182 -7.06 9.18 -18.42
N TYR A 183 -7.40 10.09 -17.50
CA TYR A 183 -8.79 10.56 -17.33
C TYR A 183 -9.28 11.35 -18.53
N GLY A 184 -8.44 12.24 -19.07
CA GLY A 184 -8.77 13.00 -20.28
C GLY A 184 -9.11 12.10 -21.46
N GLN A 185 -8.33 11.04 -21.69
CA GLN A 185 -8.60 10.07 -22.76
C GLN A 185 -9.85 9.24 -22.48
N TYR A 186 -10.06 8.77 -21.25
CA TYR A 186 -11.29 8.06 -20.86
C TYR A 186 -12.54 8.92 -21.14
N LYS A 187 -12.54 10.18 -20.66
CA LYS A 187 -13.62 11.13 -20.87
C LYS A 187 -13.91 11.31 -22.35
N ARG A 188 -12.88 11.45 -23.18
CA ARG A 188 -13.02 11.59 -24.64
C ARG A 188 -13.64 10.35 -25.29
N MET A 189 -13.15 9.15 -24.93
CA MET A 189 -13.59 7.87 -25.52
C MET A 189 -15.01 7.48 -25.10
N ARG A 190 -15.36 7.74 -23.85
CA ARG A 190 -16.66 7.33 -23.28
C ARG A 190 -17.73 8.44 -23.34
N ASN A 191 -17.33 9.66 -23.65
CA ASN A 191 -18.18 10.86 -23.60
C ASN A 191 -18.93 11.00 -22.25
N LYS A 192 -18.23 10.70 -21.14
CA LYS A 192 -18.80 10.72 -19.79
C LYS A 192 -17.82 11.36 -18.81
N PHE A 193 -18.33 12.21 -17.92
CA PHE A 193 -17.62 12.71 -16.75
C PHE A 193 -18.09 11.92 -15.53
N THR A 194 -17.31 10.92 -15.13
CA THR A 194 -17.67 9.97 -14.05
C THR A 194 -16.54 9.84 -13.03
N GLY A 195 -16.82 9.17 -11.90
CA GLY A 195 -15.85 8.84 -10.85
C GLY A 195 -14.89 7.71 -11.20
N VAL A 196 -14.64 7.41 -12.46
CA VAL A 196 -13.58 6.49 -12.89
C VAL A 196 -12.22 7.11 -12.60
N LEU A 197 -11.24 6.34 -12.17
CA LEU A 197 -9.93 6.78 -11.67
C LEU A 197 -10.00 7.61 -10.38
N THR A 198 -9.08 7.36 -9.46
CA THR A 198 -8.84 8.19 -8.27
C THR A 198 -7.40 8.70 -8.24
N GLY A 199 -7.16 9.75 -7.44
CA GLY A 199 -5.92 10.52 -7.47
C GLY A 199 -5.95 11.62 -8.54
N LYS A 200 -7.16 12.03 -8.94
CA LYS A 200 -7.36 13.17 -9.83
C LYS A 200 -6.98 14.49 -9.14
N SER A 201 -6.70 15.54 -9.94
CA SER A 201 -6.65 16.89 -9.40
C SER A 201 -8.02 17.29 -8.82
N VAL A 202 -7.98 18.13 -7.79
CA VAL A 202 -9.20 18.71 -7.20
C VAL A 202 -10.05 19.47 -8.23
N ASP A 203 -9.42 20.00 -9.28
CA ASP A 203 -10.10 20.74 -10.36
C ASP A 203 -11.07 19.87 -11.18
N PHE A 204 -10.92 18.55 -11.16
CA PHE A 204 -11.79 17.62 -11.91
C PHE A 204 -12.18 16.38 -11.10
N GLY A 205 -12.48 16.59 -9.82
CA GLY A 205 -13.10 15.59 -8.96
C GLY A 205 -12.15 14.80 -8.07
N GLY A 206 -10.92 15.29 -7.86
CA GLY A 206 -10.00 14.75 -6.86
C GLY A 206 -10.42 15.10 -5.43
N SER A 207 -9.88 14.37 -4.47
CA SER A 207 -10.10 14.61 -3.04
C SER A 207 -8.93 15.32 -2.39
N LEU A 208 -9.22 16.25 -1.50
CA LEU A 208 -8.24 16.77 -0.54
C LEU A 208 -7.71 15.62 0.34
N ILE A 209 -6.58 15.84 1.00
CA ILE A 209 -5.90 14.84 1.85
C ILE A 209 -5.38 13.61 1.07
N ARG A 210 -5.60 13.48 -0.24
CA ARG A 210 -5.14 12.29 -0.98
C ARG A 210 -3.61 12.13 -0.99
N PRO A 211 -2.80 13.18 -1.19
CA PRO A 211 -1.34 13.09 -1.08
C PRO A 211 -0.87 12.67 0.32
N GLU A 212 -1.50 13.20 1.36
CA GLU A 212 -1.16 12.99 2.76
C GLU A 212 -1.59 11.61 3.28
N ALA A 213 -2.62 11.05 2.70
CA ALA A 213 -3.44 9.98 3.25
C ALA A 213 -2.67 8.74 3.71
N THR A 214 -1.64 8.30 2.97
CA THR A 214 -0.87 7.11 3.32
C THR A 214 -0.03 7.35 4.57
N GLY A 215 0.71 8.46 4.59
CA GLY A 215 1.53 8.86 5.74
C GLY A 215 0.69 9.15 6.98
N TYR A 216 -0.38 9.94 6.82
CA TYR A 216 -1.32 10.25 7.91
C TYR A 216 -1.98 8.99 8.47
N GLY A 217 -2.48 8.12 7.58
CA GLY A 217 -3.10 6.86 7.98
C GLY A 217 -2.15 5.96 8.77
N CYS A 218 -0.90 5.84 8.33
CA CYS A 218 0.12 5.07 9.04
C CYS A 218 0.30 5.59 10.47
N VAL A 219 0.38 6.90 10.66
CA VAL A 219 0.56 7.52 11.98
C VAL A 219 -0.70 7.40 12.84
N TYR A 220 -1.91 7.53 12.27
CA TYR A 220 -3.15 7.26 13.00
C TYR A 220 -3.24 5.80 13.47
N PHE A 221 -2.79 4.85 12.66
CA PHE A 221 -2.74 3.46 13.07
C PHE A 221 -1.76 3.25 14.25
N VAL A 222 -0.60 3.92 14.23
CA VAL A 222 0.35 3.91 15.37
C VAL A 222 -0.29 4.52 16.63
N GLU A 223 -1.04 5.62 16.50
CA GLU A 223 -1.75 6.23 17.64
C GLU A 223 -2.68 5.21 18.32
N GLU A 224 -3.46 4.46 17.53
CA GLU A 224 -4.34 3.40 18.03
C GLU A 224 -3.56 2.22 18.65
N MET A 225 -2.44 1.79 18.03
CA MET A 225 -1.58 0.74 18.60
C MET A 225 -1.03 1.13 19.96
N LEU A 226 -0.51 2.35 20.11
CA LEU A 226 0.01 2.84 21.38
C LEU A 226 -1.08 2.95 22.43
N ALA A 227 -2.29 3.35 22.05
CA ALA A 227 -3.44 3.44 22.94
C ALA A 227 -3.79 2.09 23.60
N THR A 228 -3.54 0.93 22.95
CA THR A 228 -3.70 -0.39 23.57
C THR A 228 -2.80 -0.58 24.81
N ARG A 229 -1.71 0.18 24.88
CA ARG A 229 -0.75 0.19 26.02
C ARG A 229 -0.86 1.44 26.89
N LYS A 230 -1.94 2.22 26.73
CA LYS A 230 -2.16 3.51 27.43
C LYS A 230 -1.01 4.50 27.18
N ASP A 231 -0.40 4.44 26.00
CA ASP A 231 0.71 5.29 25.56
C ASP A 231 0.27 6.19 24.37
N LYS A 232 1.11 7.13 23.97
CA LYS A 232 0.81 8.13 22.94
C LYS A 232 2.07 8.53 22.17
N ILE A 233 1.91 9.12 20.98
CA ILE A 233 3.02 9.59 20.13
C ILE A 233 3.74 10.80 20.75
N LYS A 234 3.05 11.64 21.52
CA LYS A 234 3.63 12.84 22.12
C LYS A 234 4.87 12.51 22.94
N GLY A 235 5.99 13.15 22.62
CA GLY A 235 7.28 12.99 23.29
C GLY A 235 8.11 11.80 22.82
N LYS A 236 7.59 10.95 21.89
CA LYS A 236 8.33 9.81 21.34
C LYS A 236 9.33 10.23 20.27
N THR A 237 10.46 9.55 20.23
CA THR A 237 11.43 9.64 19.13
C THR A 237 11.05 8.69 18.01
N VAL A 238 10.93 9.21 16.81
CA VAL A 238 10.46 8.46 15.62
C VAL A 238 11.54 8.43 14.54
N VAL A 239 11.86 7.22 14.08
CA VAL A 239 12.73 6.96 12.95
C VAL A 239 11.89 6.65 11.72
N ILE A 240 12.12 7.36 10.62
CA ILE A 240 11.42 7.19 9.35
C ILE A 240 12.45 6.90 8.26
N SER A 241 12.22 5.88 7.45
CA SER A 241 12.95 5.67 6.20
C SER A 241 12.21 6.32 5.01
N GLY A 242 12.97 6.62 3.95
CA GLY A 242 12.43 7.34 2.82
C GLY A 242 12.42 8.85 3.01
N SER A 243 12.18 9.56 1.93
CA SER A 243 11.98 11.02 1.86
C SER A 243 10.98 11.39 0.77
N GLY A 244 10.24 10.39 0.28
CA GLY A 244 9.14 10.56 -0.66
C GLY A 244 7.83 10.90 0.05
N ASN A 245 6.74 10.88 -0.71
CA ASN A 245 5.42 11.32 -0.27
C ASN A 245 4.97 10.70 1.07
N VAL A 246 5.08 9.38 1.23
CA VAL A 246 4.65 8.69 2.47
C VAL A 246 5.48 9.15 3.67
N ALA A 247 6.81 9.21 3.53
CA ALA A 247 7.71 9.63 4.59
C ALA A 247 7.49 11.10 4.99
N GLN A 248 7.31 12.01 4.01
CA GLN A 248 7.06 13.41 4.24
C GLN A 248 5.80 13.64 5.10
N TYR A 249 4.70 13.02 4.70
CA TYR A 249 3.43 13.19 5.42
C TYR A 249 3.32 12.37 6.70
N ALA A 250 4.03 11.25 6.81
CA ALA A 250 4.21 10.58 8.10
C ALA A 250 4.96 11.48 9.10
N ALA A 251 6.06 12.11 8.64
CA ALA A 251 6.82 13.06 9.46
C ALA A 251 5.95 14.26 9.90
N GLU A 252 5.21 14.85 8.98
CA GLU A 252 4.29 15.97 9.29
C GLU A 252 3.26 15.59 10.36
N LYS A 253 2.60 14.42 10.21
CA LYS A 253 1.58 13.99 11.17
C LYS A 253 2.19 13.63 12.53
N VAL A 254 3.35 12.98 12.57
CA VAL A 254 4.09 12.70 13.82
C VAL A 254 4.39 13.99 14.57
N MET A 255 4.90 15.02 13.88
CA MET A 255 5.18 16.32 14.47
C MET A 255 3.91 17.01 15.00
N LYS A 256 2.82 16.99 14.22
CA LYS A 256 1.51 17.52 14.65
C LYS A 256 0.97 16.85 15.92
N LEU A 257 1.31 15.57 16.15
CA LEU A 257 0.95 14.82 17.35
C LEU A 257 1.99 14.93 18.47
N GLY A 258 3.01 15.80 18.31
CA GLY A 258 4.03 16.09 19.31
C GLY A 258 5.14 15.03 19.44
N GLY A 259 5.32 14.16 18.46
CA GLY A 259 6.47 13.28 18.32
C GLY A 259 7.66 13.99 17.67
N LYS A 260 8.86 13.44 17.84
CA LYS A 260 10.12 13.95 17.29
C LYS A 260 10.65 13.03 16.21
N VAL A 261 10.63 13.48 14.95
CA VAL A 261 11.22 12.78 13.80
C VAL A 261 12.71 13.10 13.73
N VAL A 262 13.58 12.07 13.74
CA VAL A 262 15.03 12.27 13.78
C VAL A 262 15.76 11.74 12.56
N THR A 263 15.08 11.04 11.66
CA THR A 263 15.69 10.54 10.41
C THR A 263 14.76 10.67 9.21
N LEU A 264 15.36 10.88 8.05
CA LEU A 264 14.79 10.66 6.73
C LEU A 264 15.90 10.02 5.87
N SER A 265 15.54 9.27 4.82
CA SER A 265 16.51 8.57 3.99
C SER A 265 16.17 8.60 2.51
N ASP A 266 17.15 8.29 1.68
CA ASP A 266 16.97 7.89 0.29
C ASP A 266 17.89 6.70 -0.06
N SER A 267 18.03 6.36 -1.35
CA SER A 267 18.87 5.24 -1.79
C SER A 267 20.36 5.38 -1.47
N ASP A 268 20.82 6.60 -1.21
CA ASP A 268 22.24 6.88 -0.99
C ASP A 268 22.62 6.90 0.51
N GLY A 269 21.63 6.99 1.40
CA GLY A 269 21.86 7.00 2.84
C GLY A 269 20.72 7.68 3.62
N TYR A 270 21.00 8.04 4.87
CA TYR A 270 20.04 8.73 5.73
C TYR A 270 20.65 9.88 6.50
N ILE A 271 19.81 10.83 6.88
CA ILE A 271 20.18 11.90 7.82
C ILE A 271 19.81 11.51 9.24
N TYR A 272 20.63 11.87 10.20
CA TYR A 272 20.31 11.82 11.62
C TYR A 272 20.37 13.23 12.21
N ASP A 273 19.21 13.76 12.55
CA ASP A 273 19.07 15.06 13.18
C ASP A 273 18.58 14.88 14.63
N PRO A 274 19.48 14.93 15.63
CA PRO A 274 19.12 14.73 17.03
C PRO A 274 18.20 15.82 17.59
N HIS A 275 18.17 17.02 16.97
CA HIS A 275 17.27 18.10 17.34
C HIS A 275 15.86 17.89 16.79
N GLY A 276 15.73 17.00 15.81
CA GLY A 276 14.48 16.66 15.13
C GLY A 276 14.20 17.55 13.91
N VAL A 277 13.41 16.97 13.01
CA VAL A 277 12.82 17.67 11.88
C VAL A 277 11.71 18.58 12.43
N ASN A 278 11.68 19.83 11.98
CA ASN A 278 10.59 20.78 12.22
C ASN A 278 9.89 21.13 10.90
N GLU A 279 8.91 22.01 10.94
CA GLU A 279 8.12 22.40 9.76
C GLU A 279 8.98 23.01 8.64
N GLU A 280 9.89 23.94 8.97
CA GLU A 280 10.83 24.54 8.01
C GLU A 280 11.72 23.49 7.33
N LYS A 281 12.29 22.60 8.13
CA LYS A 281 13.15 21.52 7.64
C LYS A 281 12.38 20.52 6.77
N LEU A 282 11.13 20.22 7.13
CA LEU A 282 10.28 19.35 6.32
C LEU A 282 9.90 20.03 5.00
N GLN A 283 9.57 21.32 5.02
CA GLN A 283 9.30 22.07 3.80
C GLN A 283 10.51 22.07 2.85
N PHE A 284 11.71 22.21 3.38
CA PHE A 284 12.93 22.05 2.58
C PHE A 284 13.03 20.65 1.94
N VAL A 285 12.71 19.58 2.68
CA VAL A 285 12.70 18.21 2.13
C VAL A 285 11.66 18.08 1.02
N MET A 286 10.47 18.64 1.20
CA MET A 286 9.42 18.63 0.18
C MET A 286 9.87 19.33 -1.11
N GLU A 287 10.43 20.53 -1.02
CA GLU A 287 11.02 21.25 -2.18
C GLU A 287 12.14 20.43 -2.83
N LEU A 288 13.09 19.94 -2.02
CA LEU A 288 14.24 19.17 -2.47
C LEU A 288 13.80 17.93 -3.27
N LYS A 289 12.81 17.18 -2.77
CA LYS A 289 12.42 15.89 -3.36
C LYS A 289 11.38 16.05 -4.48
N ASN A 290 10.41 16.93 -4.31
CA ASN A 290 9.26 17.01 -5.21
C ASN A 290 9.52 17.94 -6.41
N GLU A 291 10.31 19.00 -6.21
CA GLU A 291 10.62 19.97 -7.26
C GLU A 291 12.02 19.76 -7.85
N ARG A 292 13.05 19.79 -7.00
CA ARG A 292 14.47 19.71 -7.45
C ARG A 292 14.95 18.28 -7.72
N ARG A 293 14.23 17.26 -7.22
CA ARG A 293 14.61 15.83 -7.31
C ARG A 293 16.03 15.54 -6.75
N GLY A 294 16.44 16.31 -5.74
CA GLY A 294 17.74 16.26 -5.10
C GLY A 294 17.88 15.07 -4.12
N ARG A 295 19.04 14.98 -3.47
CA ARG A 295 19.39 13.93 -2.53
C ARG A 295 19.29 14.41 -1.09
N ILE A 296 18.87 13.51 -0.17
CA ILE A 296 18.67 13.88 1.24
C ILE A 296 19.96 14.39 1.93
N LYS A 297 21.12 14.11 1.37
CA LYS A 297 22.39 14.64 1.84
C LYS A 297 22.40 16.18 1.89
N GLU A 298 21.73 16.85 0.95
CA GLU A 298 21.63 18.33 0.93
C GLU A 298 20.97 18.89 2.20
N TYR A 299 20.08 18.10 2.82
CA TYR A 299 19.52 18.48 4.14
C TYR A 299 20.61 18.51 5.21
N ALA A 300 21.47 17.48 5.26
CA ALA A 300 22.55 17.42 6.24
C ALA A 300 23.55 18.57 6.06
N ASP A 301 23.89 18.90 4.79
CA ASP A 301 24.76 20.01 4.46
C ASP A 301 24.16 21.35 4.89
N LYS A 302 22.86 21.56 4.70
CA LYS A 302 22.16 22.80 5.05
C LYS A 302 21.97 23.00 6.56
N TYR A 303 21.61 21.93 7.28
CA TYR A 303 21.23 22.01 8.70
C TYR A 303 22.30 21.48 9.65
N ALA A 304 23.52 21.21 9.14
CA ALA A 304 24.67 20.74 9.90
C ALA A 304 24.37 19.54 10.80
N CYS A 305 23.64 18.55 10.27
CA CYS A 305 23.38 17.29 10.96
C CYS A 305 24.14 16.13 10.31
N GLU A 306 24.14 14.97 10.96
CA GLU A 306 24.90 13.82 10.47
C GLU A 306 24.28 13.19 9.23
N TYR A 307 25.09 12.87 8.22
CA TYR A 307 24.71 12.07 7.05
C TYR A 307 25.46 10.73 7.04
N ILE A 308 24.71 9.64 7.02
CA ILE A 308 25.27 8.28 7.05
C ILE A 308 25.03 7.64 5.66
N ALA A 309 26.10 7.58 4.87
CA ALA A 309 26.04 7.05 3.50
C ALA A 309 25.84 5.54 3.48
N ARG A 310 25.07 5.05 2.49
CA ARG A 310 24.87 3.63 2.16
C ARG A 310 24.36 2.77 3.33
N LYS A 311 23.62 3.36 4.26
CA LYS A 311 23.00 2.66 5.39
C LYS A 311 21.54 3.04 5.54
N THR A 312 20.79 2.15 6.21
CA THR A 312 19.41 2.38 6.64
C THR A 312 19.38 2.94 8.07
N PRO A 313 18.32 3.65 8.51
CA PRO A 313 18.28 4.33 9.80
C PRO A 313 18.00 3.42 10.99
N TRP A 314 17.91 2.10 10.82
CA TRP A 314 17.43 1.15 11.84
C TRP A 314 18.36 0.94 13.03
N SER A 315 19.56 1.51 13.01
CA SER A 315 20.47 1.53 14.15
C SER A 315 20.27 2.73 15.08
N VAL A 316 19.48 3.71 14.69
CA VAL A 316 19.20 4.91 15.49
C VAL A 316 18.25 4.55 16.63
N LYS A 317 18.55 5.04 17.84
CA LYS A 317 17.68 4.85 19.01
C LYS A 317 16.33 5.56 18.79
N CYS A 318 15.23 4.83 18.98
CA CYS A 318 13.89 5.36 18.79
C CYS A 318 12.85 4.59 19.61
N ASP A 319 11.69 5.19 19.79
CA ASP A 319 10.49 4.55 20.32
C ASP A 319 9.65 3.93 19.21
N ILE A 320 9.60 4.58 18.05
CA ILE A 320 8.74 4.20 16.92
C ILE A 320 9.57 4.17 15.64
N ALA A 321 9.40 3.15 14.82
CA ALA A 321 10.00 3.04 13.49
C ALA A 321 8.92 2.94 12.41
N LEU A 322 9.04 3.81 11.38
CA LEU A 322 8.13 3.87 10.23
C LEU A 322 8.89 3.58 8.94
N PRO A 323 8.90 2.33 8.46
CA PRO A 323 9.46 2.00 7.15
C PRO A 323 8.57 2.56 6.04
N CYS A 324 9.06 3.63 5.36
CA CYS A 324 8.29 4.38 4.37
C CYS A 324 8.99 4.47 2.99
N ALA A 325 10.05 3.70 2.76
CA ALA A 325 10.84 3.77 1.54
C ALA A 325 10.47 2.67 0.54
N THR A 326 11.04 1.47 0.69
CA THR A 326 10.94 0.43 -0.32
C THR A 326 10.70 -0.96 0.26
N GLN A 327 10.30 -1.88 -0.61
CA GLN A 327 10.15 -3.29 -0.27
C GLN A 327 11.46 -3.90 0.27
N ASN A 328 11.36 -4.75 1.31
CA ASN A 328 12.47 -5.50 1.93
C ASN A 328 13.64 -4.62 2.43
N GLU A 329 13.37 -3.39 2.85
CA GLU A 329 14.39 -2.47 3.38
C GLU A 329 14.76 -2.76 4.86
N LEU A 330 13.99 -3.57 5.58
CA LEU A 330 14.16 -3.90 6.98
C LEU A 330 14.25 -5.42 7.15
N ASN A 331 15.45 -5.91 7.45
CA ASN A 331 15.72 -7.34 7.66
C ASN A 331 15.73 -7.74 9.14
N GLU A 332 15.96 -9.03 9.44
CA GLU A 332 15.97 -9.54 10.82
C GLU A 332 17.02 -8.87 11.70
N GLU A 333 18.22 -8.60 11.17
CA GLU A 333 19.28 -7.94 11.93
C GLU A 333 18.90 -6.49 12.28
N ASP A 334 18.21 -5.79 11.39
CA ASP A 334 17.68 -4.45 11.65
C ASP A 334 16.56 -4.50 12.70
N ALA A 335 15.69 -5.51 12.65
CA ALA A 335 14.66 -5.74 13.67
C ALA A 335 15.28 -6.00 15.06
N LYS A 336 16.37 -6.75 15.12
CA LYS A 336 17.13 -6.97 16.36
C LYS A 336 17.76 -5.69 16.92
N LYS A 337 18.29 -4.81 16.01
CA LYS A 337 18.85 -3.50 16.40
C LYS A 337 17.76 -2.59 16.97
N LEU A 338 16.63 -2.44 16.26
CA LEU A 338 15.49 -1.65 16.71
C LEU A 338 15.02 -2.11 18.11
N THR A 339 14.83 -3.41 18.30
CA THR A 339 14.40 -3.97 19.58
C THR A 339 15.39 -3.67 20.70
N ARG A 340 16.70 -3.85 20.48
CA ARG A 340 17.76 -3.55 21.46
C ARG A 340 17.81 -2.06 21.80
N ASN A 341 17.49 -1.19 20.84
CA ASN A 341 17.49 0.25 21.01
C ASN A 341 16.21 0.80 21.65
N GLY A 342 15.28 -0.07 22.06
CA GLY A 342 14.08 0.32 22.80
C GLY A 342 12.86 0.64 21.94
N CYS A 343 12.88 0.30 20.66
CA CYS A 343 11.71 0.46 19.79
C CYS A 343 10.52 -0.37 20.29
N ILE A 344 9.37 0.28 20.48
CA ILE A 344 8.14 -0.34 21.01
C ILE A 344 7.08 -0.56 19.92
N ALA A 345 7.17 0.17 18.80
CA ALA A 345 6.21 0.08 17.72
C ALA A 345 6.88 0.23 16.36
N VAL A 346 6.47 -0.61 15.41
CA VAL A 346 6.86 -0.57 13.99
C VAL A 346 5.59 -0.59 13.15
N ALA A 347 5.41 0.37 12.26
CA ALA A 347 4.27 0.40 11.34
C ALA A 347 4.72 0.70 9.91
N GLU A 348 4.32 -0.15 9.00
CA GLU A 348 4.73 -0.10 7.61
C GLU A 348 3.97 0.98 6.82
N GLY A 349 4.67 2.04 6.42
CA GLY A 349 4.17 3.04 5.47
C GLY A 349 4.33 2.59 4.02
N ALA A 350 5.41 1.86 3.71
CA ALA A 350 5.63 1.23 2.41
C ALA A 350 4.88 -0.12 2.28
N ASN A 351 4.88 -0.71 1.09
CA ASN A 351 4.36 -2.06 0.88
C ASN A 351 5.48 -3.09 1.11
N MET A 352 5.27 -4.03 2.05
CA MET A 352 6.19 -5.10 2.45
C MET A 352 7.65 -4.62 2.68
N PRO A 353 7.88 -3.58 3.46
CA PRO A 353 9.25 -3.11 3.72
C PRO A 353 10.05 -4.04 4.65
N SER A 354 9.37 -4.85 5.46
CA SER A 354 10.00 -5.80 6.37
C SER A 354 10.06 -7.21 5.76
N THR A 355 11.21 -7.90 5.92
CA THR A 355 11.28 -9.33 5.56
C THR A 355 10.48 -10.18 6.55
N ILE A 356 10.09 -11.38 6.13
CA ILE A 356 9.29 -12.29 6.97
C ILE A 356 10.01 -12.63 8.30
N GLU A 357 11.32 -12.74 8.27
CA GLU A 357 12.15 -12.99 9.46
C GLU A 357 12.09 -11.82 10.43
N ALA A 358 12.11 -10.57 9.92
CA ALA A 358 11.96 -9.37 10.73
C ALA A 358 10.56 -9.30 11.35
N VAL A 359 9.52 -9.58 10.60
CA VAL A 359 8.13 -9.64 11.07
C VAL A 359 7.99 -10.66 12.19
N ASN A 360 8.48 -11.87 11.98
CA ASN A 360 8.46 -12.94 12.98
C ASN A 360 9.26 -12.58 14.25
N TRP A 361 10.36 -11.83 14.10
CA TRP A 361 11.11 -11.32 15.24
C TRP A 361 10.28 -10.33 16.06
N PHE A 362 9.66 -9.34 15.43
CA PHE A 362 8.84 -8.35 16.13
C PHE A 362 7.68 -9.00 16.90
N ILE A 363 6.97 -9.93 16.27
CA ILE A 363 5.86 -10.66 16.89
C ILE A 363 6.37 -11.43 18.12
N ARG A 364 7.45 -12.21 18.00
CA ARG A 364 8.03 -12.98 19.12
C ARG A 364 8.51 -12.11 20.27
N LYS A 365 8.95 -10.87 19.98
CA LYS A 365 9.43 -9.91 21.00
C LYS A 365 8.32 -9.04 21.58
N GLY A 366 7.09 -9.24 21.16
CA GLY A 366 5.96 -8.43 21.63
C GLY A 366 6.05 -6.96 21.23
N ILE A 367 6.78 -6.63 20.15
CA ILE A 367 6.77 -5.29 19.56
C ILE A 367 5.43 -5.09 18.87
N LEU A 368 4.83 -3.92 19.03
CA LEU A 368 3.63 -3.54 18.27
C LEU A 368 4.02 -3.42 16.80
N TYR A 369 3.74 -4.44 16.00
CA TYR A 369 4.08 -4.46 14.59
C TYR A 369 2.82 -4.45 13.73
N ALA A 370 2.69 -3.45 12.84
CA ALA A 370 1.58 -3.30 11.90
C ALA A 370 2.02 -3.56 10.46
N PRO A 371 1.42 -4.56 9.76
CA PRO A 371 1.71 -4.83 8.36
C PRO A 371 1.15 -3.72 7.46
N GLY A 372 1.79 -3.46 6.32
CA GLY A 372 1.43 -2.41 5.38
C GLY A 372 -0.02 -2.45 4.92
N LYS A 373 -0.59 -3.65 4.69
CA LYS A 373 -2.00 -3.80 4.29
C LYS A 373 -3.01 -3.19 5.29
N ALA A 374 -2.63 -3.04 6.56
CA ALA A 374 -3.42 -2.35 7.58
C ALA A 374 -2.94 -0.90 7.77
N SER A 375 -1.67 -0.69 8.09
CA SER A 375 -1.14 0.63 8.48
C SER A 375 -1.08 1.64 7.33
N ASN A 376 -0.79 1.21 6.09
CA ASN A 376 -0.72 2.12 4.94
C ASN A 376 -2.03 2.21 4.13
N ALA A 377 -3.13 1.66 4.65
CA ALA A 377 -4.43 1.68 3.97
C ALA A 377 -5.05 3.09 3.82
N GLY A 378 -4.48 4.11 4.46
CA GLY A 378 -4.96 5.48 4.37
C GLY A 378 -5.09 6.00 2.94
N GLY A 379 -4.11 5.68 2.08
CA GLY A 379 -4.15 6.08 0.68
C GLY A 379 -5.35 5.52 -0.09
N VAL A 380 -5.67 4.24 0.08
CA VAL A 380 -6.85 3.64 -0.56
C VAL A 380 -8.15 4.05 0.14
N ALA A 381 -8.12 4.30 1.45
CA ALA A 381 -9.26 4.85 2.17
C ALA A 381 -9.70 6.19 1.57
N VAL A 382 -8.78 7.15 1.42
CA VAL A 382 -9.11 8.44 0.79
C VAL A 382 -9.48 8.28 -0.70
N SER A 383 -8.91 7.29 -1.40
CA SER A 383 -9.38 6.96 -2.76
C SER A 383 -10.86 6.53 -2.76
N GLY A 384 -11.31 5.74 -1.78
CA GLY A 384 -12.72 5.39 -1.61
C GLY A 384 -13.59 6.58 -1.24
N LEU A 385 -13.08 7.50 -0.40
CA LEU A 385 -13.75 8.76 -0.10
C LEU A 385 -13.87 9.66 -1.35
N GLU A 386 -12.86 9.66 -2.24
CA GLU A 386 -12.92 10.35 -3.54
C GLU A 386 -14.04 9.74 -4.42
N MET A 387 -14.16 8.41 -4.46
CA MET A 387 -15.26 7.75 -5.16
C MET A 387 -16.62 8.18 -4.61
N SER A 388 -16.78 8.25 -3.28
CA SER A 388 -18.02 8.71 -2.63
C SER A 388 -18.33 10.16 -3.00
N GLN A 389 -17.36 11.06 -2.93
CA GLN A 389 -17.51 12.47 -3.34
C GLN A 389 -17.93 12.59 -4.81
N ASN A 390 -17.32 11.77 -5.69
CA ASN A 390 -17.65 11.76 -7.11
C ASN A 390 -19.09 11.26 -7.36
N SER A 391 -19.55 10.24 -6.64
CA SER A 391 -20.92 9.72 -6.74
C SER A 391 -21.96 10.75 -6.26
N LEU A 392 -21.65 11.49 -5.22
CA LEU A 392 -22.49 12.56 -4.68
C LEU A 392 -22.39 13.86 -5.52
N ARG A 393 -21.38 13.99 -6.37
CA ARG A 393 -21.01 15.24 -7.07
C ARG A 393 -20.77 16.41 -6.11
N MET A 394 -20.13 16.11 -4.98
CA MET A 394 -19.78 17.06 -3.93
C MET A 394 -18.30 16.90 -3.56
N SER A 395 -17.70 17.99 -3.09
CA SER A 395 -16.37 17.98 -2.49
C SER A 395 -16.48 18.21 -0.99
N TRP A 396 -15.73 17.45 -0.22
CA TRP A 396 -15.60 17.64 1.23
C TRP A 396 -14.42 18.52 1.57
N THR A 397 -14.49 19.20 2.71
CA THR A 397 -13.37 20.01 3.24
C THR A 397 -12.20 19.11 3.65
N ARG A 398 -11.04 19.71 3.86
CA ARG A 398 -9.85 19.01 4.34
C ARG A 398 -10.10 18.32 5.69
N GLU A 399 -10.80 19.02 6.58
CA GLU A 399 -11.15 18.57 7.93
C GLU A 399 -12.11 17.37 7.89
N GLU A 400 -13.12 17.42 7.02
CA GLU A 400 -14.06 16.32 6.83
C GLU A 400 -13.36 15.06 6.30
N VAL A 401 -12.47 15.20 5.33
CA VAL A 401 -11.73 14.07 4.77
C VAL A 401 -10.75 13.50 5.80
N ASP A 402 -10.00 14.35 6.54
CA ASP A 402 -9.05 13.91 7.57
C ASP A 402 -9.76 13.21 8.74
N ALA A 403 -10.90 13.74 9.18
CA ALA A 403 -11.71 13.10 10.23
C ALA A 403 -12.21 11.70 9.81
N ARG A 404 -12.71 11.57 8.56
CA ARG A 404 -13.13 10.28 8.01
C ARG A 404 -11.95 9.31 7.85
N LEU A 405 -10.80 9.81 7.40
CA LEU A 405 -9.58 9.01 7.32
C LEU A 405 -9.17 8.48 8.70
N LYS A 406 -9.14 9.34 9.71
CA LYS A 406 -8.82 8.94 11.09
C LYS A 406 -9.78 7.86 11.60
N GLU A 407 -11.07 8.02 11.37
CA GLU A 407 -12.10 7.05 11.76
C GLU A 407 -11.92 5.70 11.02
N ILE A 408 -11.65 5.73 9.72
CA ILE A 408 -11.38 4.50 8.95
C ILE A 408 -10.16 3.77 9.52
N MET A 409 -9.07 4.47 9.82
CA MET A 409 -7.86 3.86 10.39
C MET A 409 -8.11 3.26 11.77
N ARG A 410 -8.96 3.91 12.60
CA ARG A 410 -9.41 3.38 13.88
C ARG A 410 -10.20 2.08 13.71
N VAL A 411 -11.11 2.03 12.74
CA VAL A 411 -11.91 0.82 12.44
C VAL A 411 -11.02 -0.32 11.93
N ILE A 412 -10.04 -0.01 11.06
CA ILE A 412 -9.05 -1.01 10.62
C ILE A 412 -8.30 -1.59 11.83
N HIS A 413 -7.82 -0.73 12.72
CA HIS A 413 -7.13 -1.15 13.93
C HIS A 413 -8.01 -2.05 14.81
N GLN A 414 -9.26 -1.65 15.08
CA GLN A 414 -10.21 -2.45 15.86
C GLN A 414 -10.48 -3.80 15.23
N THR A 415 -10.57 -3.87 13.90
CA THR A 415 -10.73 -5.12 13.17
C THR A 415 -9.51 -6.01 13.36
N CYS A 416 -8.30 -5.45 13.29
CA CYS A 416 -7.06 -6.19 13.55
C CYS A 416 -7.00 -6.71 15.00
N VAL A 417 -7.42 -5.92 15.98
CA VAL A 417 -7.48 -6.34 17.39
C VAL A 417 -8.48 -7.47 17.58
N LYS A 418 -9.67 -7.36 16.99
CA LYS A 418 -10.73 -8.38 17.08
C LYS A 418 -10.26 -9.77 16.62
N TYR A 419 -9.49 -9.84 15.54
CA TYR A 419 -9.09 -11.12 14.93
C TYR A 419 -7.64 -11.53 15.26
N GLY A 420 -6.83 -10.62 15.78
CA GLY A 420 -5.42 -10.86 16.11
C GLY A 420 -5.08 -10.78 17.59
N GLY A 421 -6.00 -10.32 18.44
CA GLY A 421 -5.80 -10.26 19.89
C GLY A 421 -5.90 -11.64 20.54
N ASP A 422 -5.18 -11.80 21.65
CA ASP A 422 -5.23 -12.98 22.50
C ASP A 422 -5.65 -12.62 23.94
N GLU A 423 -5.80 -13.64 24.78
CA GLU A 423 -6.21 -13.50 26.18
C GLU A 423 -5.19 -12.74 27.02
N THR A 424 -3.94 -12.62 26.57
CA THR A 424 -2.87 -11.88 27.27
C THR A 424 -2.90 -10.38 26.98
N GLY A 425 -3.74 -9.95 26.04
CA GLY A 425 -3.79 -8.58 25.55
C GLY A 425 -2.74 -8.25 24.47
N LEU A 426 -1.99 -9.24 24.00
CA LEU A 426 -1.12 -9.09 22.85
C LEU A 426 -1.93 -9.15 21.55
N VAL A 427 -1.53 -8.35 20.57
CA VAL A 427 -2.19 -8.29 19.26
C VAL A 427 -1.21 -8.68 18.17
N ASN A 428 -1.49 -9.78 17.48
CA ASN A 428 -0.84 -10.11 16.22
C ASN A 428 -1.58 -9.41 15.07
N TYR A 429 -1.13 -8.22 14.71
CA TYR A 429 -1.75 -7.39 13.68
C TYR A 429 -1.68 -8.03 12.28
N VAL A 430 -0.70 -8.90 12.00
CA VAL A 430 -0.62 -9.64 10.72
C VAL A 430 -1.80 -10.62 10.63
N LYS A 431 -1.98 -11.45 11.66
CA LYS A 431 -3.13 -12.37 11.76
C LYS A 431 -4.44 -11.59 11.69
N GLY A 432 -4.53 -10.50 12.47
CA GLY A 432 -5.73 -9.67 12.53
C GLY A 432 -6.10 -9.03 11.19
N ALA A 433 -5.12 -8.53 10.46
CA ALA A 433 -5.33 -7.93 9.14
C ALA A 433 -5.74 -8.97 8.09
N ASN A 434 -5.10 -10.13 8.09
CA ASN A 434 -5.43 -11.21 7.13
C ASN A 434 -6.83 -11.76 7.38
N ILE A 435 -7.16 -12.13 8.61
CA ILE A 435 -8.50 -12.67 8.93
C ILE A 435 -9.57 -11.60 8.78
N GLY A 436 -9.37 -10.39 9.32
CA GLY A 436 -10.33 -9.30 9.22
C GLY A 436 -10.61 -8.87 7.79
N GLY A 437 -9.57 -8.77 6.95
CA GLY A 437 -9.71 -8.51 5.52
C GLY A 437 -10.42 -9.63 4.76
N PHE A 438 -10.17 -10.88 5.14
CA PHE A 438 -10.80 -12.05 4.55
C PHE A 438 -12.31 -12.14 4.86
N VAL A 439 -12.70 -12.03 6.13
CA VAL A 439 -14.06 -12.34 6.59
C VAL A 439 -15.11 -11.53 5.86
N LYS A 440 -14.91 -10.22 5.69
CA LYS A 440 -15.90 -9.36 5.00
C LYS A 440 -16.09 -9.78 3.53
N VAL A 441 -15.01 -10.09 2.82
CA VAL A 441 -15.08 -10.58 1.42
C VAL A 441 -15.74 -11.94 1.37
N ALA A 442 -15.35 -12.84 2.28
CA ALA A 442 -15.84 -14.20 2.35
C ALA A 442 -17.34 -14.26 2.63
N ASP A 443 -17.85 -13.46 3.58
CA ASP A 443 -19.28 -13.38 3.88
C ASP A 443 -20.08 -12.83 2.68
N ALA A 444 -19.55 -11.81 1.97
CA ALA A 444 -20.17 -11.32 0.75
C ALA A 444 -20.20 -12.38 -0.36
N MET A 445 -19.08 -13.11 -0.57
CA MET A 445 -19.02 -14.20 -1.55
C MET A 445 -19.99 -15.34 -1.21
N LEU A 446 -20.17 -15.69 0.07
CA LEU A 446 -21.14 -16.69 0.48
C LEU A 446 -22.58 -16.22 0.24
N ALA A 447 -22.88 -14.96 0.53
CA ALA A 447 -24.22 -14.39 0.34
C ALA A 447 -24.60 -14.27 -1.15
N GLN A 448 -23.63 -14.03 -2.03
CA GLN A 448 -23.83 -13.90 -3.47
C GLN A 448 -23.82 -15.24 -4.22
N GLY A 449 -23.33 -16.32 -3.60
CA GLY A 449 -23.29 -17.66 -4.16
C GLY A 449 -22.08 -17.90 -5.09
N LEU A 450 -22.34 -18.60 -6.20
CA LEU A 450 -21.33 -18.95 -7.21
C LEU A 450 -21.48 -18.02 -8.41
N VAL A 451 -20.83 -16.89 -8.35
CA VAL A 451 -20.79 -15.87 -9.41
C VAL A 451 -19.38 -15.67 -9.92
#